data_c0abb4c3fb6f7a5cf7060db00028d757
#
_entry.id   c0abb4c3fb6f7a5cf7060db00028d757
#
_cell.length_a   1.000
_cell.length_b   1.000
_cell.length_c   1.000
_cell.angle_alpha   90.00
_cell.angle_beta   90.00
_cell.angle_gamma   90.00
#
_symmetry.space_group_name_H-M   'P 1'
#
loop_
_entity.id
_entity.type
_entity.pdbx_description
1 polymer ?
#
loop_
_entity_poly.entity_id
_entity_poly.type
_entity_poly.pdbx_seq_one_letter_code
_entity_poly.pdbx_strand_id
1 'polypeptide(L)'
;MNTNNIELEDRIRAAQVRLAYSSSAVGMSATAVAAFLVAAILAGTDAVSWPVAIAFSVFMLVQIQARLLLIAAYHRQDPPDHEWRVWSRRFTAGVIVGSLGLGVFSWVLFAAEQFDVRLIVLLYLCAVASGAVTAYGVLRPAIYFSLLPMLLSTVWMVMRNDWVHWMIAGMIVVWLLAITNQARRHGAHFDETVRLLYQHQELLERLRLEKRLAS
;
A
#
# COMPACT_ATOMS: atom_id res chain seq x y z
N MET A 1 28.62 10.80 -15.04
CA MET A 1 27.83 10.14 -13.97
C MET A 1 28.61 8.91 -13.58
N ASN A 2 29.01 8.78 -12.31
CA ASN A 2 29.97 7.73 -11.89
C ASN A 2 29.23 6.38 -11.85
N THR A 3 29.77 5.34 -12.47
CA THR A 3 29.18 3.97 -12.50
C THR A 3 28.85 3.45 -11.11
N ASN A 4 29.67 3.74 -10.11
CA ASN A 4 29.44 3.37 -8.72
C ASN A 4 28.14 3.98 -8.13
N ASN A 5 27.74 5.18 -8.55
CA ASN A 5 26.51 5.80 -8.08
C ASN A 5 25.26 5.13 -8.66
N ILE A 6 25.33 4.64 -9.89
CA ILE A 6 24.22 3.94 -10.55
C ILE A 6 23.98 2.58 -9.88
N GLU A 7 25.05 1.83 -9.60
CA GLU A 7 24.95 0.55 -8.88
C GLU A 7 24.38 0.72 -7.46
N LEU A 8 24.78 1.77 -6.75
CA LEU A 8 24.25 2.06 -5.42
C LEU A 8 22.74 2.39 -5.46
N GLU A 9 22.30 3.20 -6.44
CA GLU A 9 20.89 3.50 -6.60
C GLU A 9 20.07 2.25 -6.94
N ASP A 10 20.54 1.38 -7.83
CA ASP A 10 19.84 0.14 -8.17
C ASP A 10 19.74 -0.80 -6.94
N ARG A 11 20.77 -0.90 -6.11
CA ARG A 11 20.74 -1.65 -4.84
C ARG A 11 19.74 -1.08 -3.85
N ILE A 12 19.67 0.26 -3.68
CA ILE A 12 18.69 0.91 -2.83
C ILE A 12 17.26 0.60 -3.32
N ARG A 13 17.03 0.72 -4.63
CA ARG A 13 15.73 0.40 -5.24
C ARG A 13 15.34 -1.07 -5.10
N ALA A 14 16.29 -1.98 -5.27
CA ALA A 14 16.08 -3.41 -5.03
C ALA A 14 15.72 -3.68 -3.55
N ALA A 15 16.41 -3.04 -2.61
CA ALA A 15 16.09 -3.15 -1.18
C ALA A 15 14.67 -2.63 -0.84
N GLN A 16 14.24 -1.52 -1.48
CA GLN A 16 12.86 -1.02 -1.34
C GLN A 16 11.82 -2.04 -1.83
N VAL A 17 12.06 -2.65 -2.99
CA VAL A 17 11.19 -3.69 -3.54
C VAL A 17 11.15 -4.91 -2.61
N ARG A 18 12.31 -5.38 -2.15
CA ARG A 18 12.41 -6.52 -1.22
C ARG A 18 11.64 -6.27 0.07
N LEU A 19 11.75 -5.07 0.64
CA LEU A 19 10.99 -4.69 1.82
C LEU A 19 9.49 -4.68 1.56
N ALA A 20 9.03 -4.11 0.43
CA ALA A 20 7.62 -4.08 0.09
C ALA A 20 7.02 -5.49 -0.05
N TYR A 21 7.74 -6.44 -0.66
CA TYR A 21 7.31 -7.83 -0.78
C TYR A 21 7.28 -8.56 0.57
N SER A 22 8.28 -8.34 1.45
CA SER A 22 8.34 -9.00 2.75
C SER A 22 7.31 -8.48 3.75
N SER A 23 7.05 -7.16 3.76
CA SER A 23 6.14 -6.54 4.74
C SER A 23 4.65 -6.61 4.34
N SER A 24 4.35 -6.83 3.05
CA SER A 24 2.96 -6.78 2.56
C SER A 24 2.08 -7.95 3.03
N ALA A 25 2.63 -9.13 3.27
CA ALA A 25 1.85 -10.34 3.58
C ALA A 25 1.00 -10.18 4.84
N VAL A 26 1.58 -9.61 5.91
CA VAL A 26 0.87 -9.38 7.18
C VAL A 26 -0.26 -8.36 7.01
N GLY A 27 0.02 -7.24 6.34
CA GLY A 27 -0.99 -6.21 6.07
C GLY A 27 -2.17 -6.72 5.24
N MET A 28 -1.91 -7.61 4.29
CA MET A 28 -2.97 -8.20 3.45
C MET A 28 -3.89 -9.13 4.24
N SER A 29 -3.37 -9.95 5.14
CA SER A 29 -4.22 -10.82 5.96
C SER A 29 -5.14 -10.02 6.88
N ALA A 30 -4.63 -8.95 7.50
CA ALA A 30 -5.45 -8.05 8.30
C ALA A 30 -6.52 -7.34 7.45
N THR A 31 -6.18 -6.87 6.25
CA THR A 31 -7.13 -6.26 5.31
C THR A 31 -8.21 -7.24 4.87
N ALA A 32 -7.87 -8.53 4.65
CA ALA A 32 -8.83 -9.57 4.33
C ALA A 32 -9.86 -9.77 5.44
N VAL A 33 -9.39 -9.97 6.66
CA VAL A 33 -10.26 -10.17 7.82
C VAL A 33 -11.20 -8.96 7.98
N ALA A 34 -10.66 -7.74 7.89
CA ALA A 34 -11.47 -6.53 8.00
C ALA A 34 -12.50 -6.43 6.86
N ALA A 35 -12.15 -6.79 5.62
CA ALA A 35 -13.07 -6.81 4.49
C ALA A 35 -14.26 -7.76 4.70
N PHE A 36 -13.98 -8.98 5.16
CA PHE A 36 -15.02 -9.97 5.46
C PHE A 36 -15.92 -9.53 6.60
N LEU A 37 -15.37 -8.93 7.66
CA LEU A 37 -16.16 -8.39 8.77
C LEU A 37 -17.07 -7.25 8.29
N VAL A 38 -16.56 -6.32 7.48
CA VAL A 38 -17.36 -5.24 6.89
C VAL A 38 -18.47 -5.82 6.01
N ALA A 39 -18.16 -6.76 5.13
CA ALA A 39 -19.16 -7.41 4.28
C ALA A 39 -20.26 -8.11 5.11
N ALA A 40 -19.87 -8.84 6.16
CA ALA A 40 -20.82 -9.53 7.04
C ALA A 40 -21.72 -8.56 7.82
N ILE A 41 -21.17 -7.45 8.34
CA ILE A 41 -21.93 -6.42 9.03
C ILE A 41 -22.94 -5.78 8.07
N LEU A 42 -22.50 -5.39 6.87
CA LEU A 42 -23.35 -4.71 5.90
C LEU A 42 -24.49 -5.60 5.38
N ALA A 43 -24.21 -6.91 5.19
CA ALA A 43 -25.24 -7.86 4.80
C ALA A 43 -26.19 -8.21 5.96
N GLY A 44 -25.66 -8.33 7.17
CA GLY A 44 -26.47 -8.66 8.36
C GLY A 44 -27.37 -7.52 8.86
N THR A 45 -27.09 -6.29 8.46
CA THR A 45 -27.92 -5.11 8.75
C THR A 45 -28.87 -4.73 7.61
N ASP A 46 -28.97 -5.56 6.58
CA ASP A 46 -29.76 -5.30 5.34
C ASP A 46 -29.38 -4.00 4.63
N ALA A 47 -28.23 -3.43 4.99
CA ALA A 47 -27.71 -2.20 4.38
C ALA A 47 -27.28 -2.41 2.93
N VAL A 48 -26.89 -3.62 2.60
CA VAL A 48 -26.45 -4.05 1.27
C VAL A 48 -27.01 -5.45 0.99
N SER A 49 -27.45 -5.68 -0.25
CA SER A 49 -27.95 -6.99 -0.64
C SER A 49 -26.84 -8.07 -0.55
N TRP A 50 -27.22 -9.28 -0.15
CA TRP A 50 -26.29 -10.42 -0.08
C TRP A 50 -25.43 -10.66 -1.32
N PRO A 51 -25.97 -10.55 -2.57
CA PRO A 51 -25.16 -10.69 -3.77
C PRO A 51 -24.00 -9.67 -3.85
N VAL A 52 -24.22 -8.43 -3.44
CA VAL A 52 -23.18 -7.38 -3.42
C VAL A 52 -22.11 -7.69 -2.36
N ALA A 53 -22.51 -8.10 -1.15
CA ALA A 53 -21.58 -8.49 -0.09
C ALA A 53 -20.72 -9.71 -0.50
N ILE A 54 -21.33 -10.69 -1.15
CA ILE A 54 -20.64 -11.87 -1.69
C ILE A 54 -19.67 -11.45 -2.81
N ALA A 55 -20.11 -10.63 -3.77
CA ALA A 55 -19.26 -10.14 -4.85
C ALA A 55 -18.04 -9.38 -4.32
N PHE A 56 -18.21 -8.51 -3.31
CA PHE A 56 -17.12 -7.83 -2.64
C PHE A 56 -16.15 -8.80 -1.95
N SER A 57 -16.69 -9.79 -1.21
CA SER A 57 -15.88 -10.80 -0.53
C SER A 57 -15.07 -11.65 -1.50
N VAL A 58 -15.68 -12.09 -2.60
CA VAL A 58 -15.02 -12.86 -3.67
C VAL A 58 -13.93 -12.02 -4.33
N PHE A 59 -14.22 -10.76 -4.66
CA PHE A 59 -13.22 -9.86 -5.22
C PHE A 59 -12.01 -9.72 -4.29
N MET A 60 -12.24 -9.46 -3.00
CA MET A 60 -11.17 -9.32 -2.01
C MET A 60 -10.36 -10.60 -1.88
N LEU A 61 -11.02 -11.77 -1.86
CA LEU A 61 -10.33 -13.07 -1.81
C LEU A 61 -9.42 -13.28 -3.03
N VAL A 62 -9.96 -13.07 -4.23
CA VAL A 62 -9.19 -13.24 -5.48
C VAL A 62 -8.01 -12.28 -5.53
N GLN A 63 -8.22 -11.01 -5.18
CA GLN A 63 -7.19 -9.99 -5.18
C GLN A 63 -6.06 -10.30 -4.19
N ILE A 64 -6.41 -10.76 -2.97
CA ILE A 64 -5.44 -11.14 -1.95
C ILE A 64 -4.67 -12.38 -2.39
N GLN A 65 -5.34 -13.40 -2.91
CA GLN A 65 -4.68 -14.61 -3.42
C GLN A 65 -3.71 -14.29 -4.57
N ALA A 66 -4.12 -13.46 -5.53
CA ALA A 66 -3.26 -13.04 -6.62
C ALA A 66 -1.99 -12.34 -6.11
N ARG A 67 -2.12 -11.48 -5.08
CA ARG A 67 -0.98 -10.80 -4.48
C ARG A 67 -0.08 -11.74 -3.67
N LEU A 68 -0.64 -12.68 -2.92
CA LEU A 68 0.14 -13.69 -2.20
C LEU A 68 0.92 -14.59 -3.16
N LEU A 69 0.32 -14.97 -4.29
CA LEU A 69 1.01 -15.69 -5.36
C LEU A 69 2.16 -14.88 -5.97
N LEU A 70 1.96 -13.57 -6.17
CA LEU A 70 3.01 -12.68 -6.65
C LEU A 70 4.16 -12.57 -5.64
N ILE A 71 3.87 -12.47 -4.34
CA ILE A 71 4.86 -12.46 -3.26
C ILE A 71 5.63 -13.79 -3.24
N ALA A 72 4.92 -14.91 -3.32
CA ALA A 72 5.54 -16.24 -3.35
C ALA A 72 6.44 -16.42 -4.59
N ALA A 73 6.01 -15.91 -5.75
CA ALA A 73 6.82 -15.92 -6.97
C ALA A 73 8.10 -15.09 -6.82
N TYR A 74 8.01 -13.91 -6.20
CA TYR A 74 9.17 -13.06 -5.91
C TYR A 74 10.20 -13.79 -5.05
N HIS A 75 9.76 -14.38 -3.93
CA HIS A 75 10.65 -15.09 -3.01
C HIS A 75 11.25 -16.38 -3.59
N ARG A 76 10.53 -17.05 -4.52
CA ARG A 76 11.04 -18.25 -5.20
C ARG A 76 12.08 -17.93 -6.26
N GLN A 77 11.94 -16.80 -6.95
CA GLN A 77 12.83 -16.42 -8.05
C GLN A 77 14.09 -15.71 -7.55
N ASP A 78 14.04 -15.13 -6.35
CA ASP A 78 15.12 -14.33 -5.74
C ASP A 78 15.83 -13.43 -6.78
N PRO A 79 15.10 -12.48 -7.39
CA PRO A 79 15.56 -11.76 -8.57
C PRO A 79 16.79 -10.90 -8.25
N PRO A 80 17.73 -10.79 -9.21
CA PRO A 80 18.91 -9.95 -9.07
C PRO A 80 18.52 -8.46 -8.97
N ASP A 81 19.38 -7.66 -8.33
CA ASP A 81 19.11 -6.26 -8.02
C ASP A 81 18.74 -5.40 -9.25
N HIS A 82 19.26 -5.72 -10.45
CA HIS A 82 18.96 -4.97 -11.67
C HIS A 82 17.52 -5.17 -12.20
N GLU A 83 16.82 -6.23 -11.76
CA GLU A 83 15.43 -6.51 -12.15
C GLU A 83 14.40 -5.77 -11.27
N TRP A 84 14.83 -4.92 -10.33
CA TRP A 84 13.94 -4.21 -9.41
C TRP A 84 12.78 -3.48 -10.11
N ARG A 85 13.01 -2.95 -11.32
CA ARG A 85 11.99 -2.21 -12.09
C ARG A 85 10.81 -3.09 -12.51
N VAL A 86 11.09 -4.31 -12.92
CA VAL A 86 10.05 -5.28 -13.34
C VAL A 86 9.19 -5.65 -12.13
N TRP A 87 9.82 -5.98 -11.02
CA TRP A 87 9.13 -6.39 -9.82
C TRP A 87 8.39 -5.25 -9.14
N SER A 88 8.94 -4.05 -9.13
CA SER A 88 8.26 -2.83 -8.68
C SER A 88 6.99 -2.54 -9.50
N ARG A 89 7.06 -2.69 -10.85
CA ARG A 89 5.89 -2.52 -11.72
C ARG A 89 4.82 -3.59 -11.47
N ARG A 90 5.19 -4.86 -11.32
CA ARG A 90 4.25 -5.95 -11.00
C ARG A 90 3.56 -5.70 -9.66
N PHE A 91 4.32 -5.31 -8.65
CA PHE A 91 3.78 -4.95 -7.34
C PHE A 91 2.78 -3.79 -7.44
N THR A 92 3.18 -2.70 -8.10
CA THR A 92 2.35 -1.51 -8.27
C THR A 92 1.09 -1.82 -9.08
N ALA A 93 1.18 -2.63 -10.13
CA ALA A 93 0.01 -3.07 -10.89
C ALA A 93 -1.01 -3.82 -10.02
N GLY A 94 -0.54 -4.71 -9.15
CA GLY A 94 -1.40 -5.38 -8.17
C GLY A 94 -2.08 -4.41 -7.19
N VAL A 95 -1.36 -3.35 -6.76
CA VAL A 95 -1.94 -2.27 -5.93
C VAL A 95 -3.00 -1.49 -6.70
N ILE A 96 -2.74 -1.15 -7.97
CA ILE A 96 -3.70 -0.41 -8.82
C ILE A 96 -5.00 -1.19 -8.98
N VAL A 97 -4.92 -2.48 -9.35
CA VAL A 97 -6.10 -3.33 -9.53
C VAL A 97 -6.91 -3.43 -8.24
N GLY A 98 -6.24 -3.70 -7.12
CA GLY A 98 -6.91 -3.77 -5.82
C GLY A 98 -7.55 -2.45 -5.40
N SER A 99 -6.87 -1.35 -5.62
CA SER A 99 -7.36 -0.01 -5.27
C SER A 99 -8.53 0.44 -6.14
N LEU A 100 -8.48 0.17 -7.45
CA LEU A 100 -9.60 0.46 -8.35
C LEU A 100 -10.84 -0.36 -7.97
N GLY A 101 -10.68 -1.66 -7.75
CA GLY A 101 -11.79 -2.51 -7.32
C GLY A 101 -12.38 -2.08 -5.99
N LEU A 102 -11.52 -1.79 -5.00
CA LEU A 102 -11.97 -1.27 -3.70
C LEU A 102 -12.68 0.08 -3.83
N GLY A 103 -12.21 0.96 -4.73
CA GLY A 103 -12.86 2.24 -5.03
C GLY A 103 -14.26 2.05 -5.64
N VAL A 104 -14.41 1.16 -6.61
CA VAL A 104 -15.71 0.84 -7.22
C VAL A 104 -16.68 0.28 -6.18
N PHE A 105 -16.24 -0.70 -5.39
CA PHE A 105 -17.08 -1.26 -4.32
C PHE A 105 -17.44 -0.22 -3.26
N SER A 106 -16.53 0.69 -2.91
CA SER A 106 -16.84 1.79 -1.98
C SER A 106 -17.97 2.67 -2.51
N TRP A 107 -18.00 2.98 -3.79
CA TRP A 107 -19.08 3.75 -4.40
C TRP A 107 -20.42 3.03 -4.31
N VAL A 108 -20.46 1.71 -4.57
CA VAL A 108 -21.66 0.90 -4.41
C VAL A 108 -22.13 0.89 -2.96
N LEU A 109 -21.20 0.74 -2.01
CA LEU A 109 -21.51 0.69 -0.59
C LEU A 109 -21.96 2.07 -0.04
N PHE A 110 -21.42 3.17 -0.57
CA PHE A 110 -21.86 4.52 -0.21
C PHE A 110 -23.25 4.88 -0.75
N ALA A 111 -23.77 4.13 -1.72
CA ALA A 111 -25.16 4.29 -2.19
C ALA A 111 -26.20 3.88 -1.13
N ALA A 112 -25.81 3.14 -0.08
CA ALA A 112 -26.67 2.87 1.07
C ALA A 112 -27.13 4.19 1.71
N GLU A 113 -28.41 4.28 2.08
CA GLU A 113 -28.99 5.50 2.65
C GLU A 113 -28.56 5.73 4.10
N GLN A 114 -28.17 4.67 4.80
CA GLN A 114 -27.80 4.70 6.23
C GLN A 114 -26.43 5.36 6.42
N PHE A 115 -26.40 6.38 7.27
CA PHE A 115 -25.18 7.16 7.53
C PHE A 115 -24.09 6.35 8.25
N ASP A 116 -24.46 5.51 9.20
CA ASP A 116 -23.57 4.61 9.94
C ASP A 116 -22.85 3.61 9.03
N VAL A 117 -23.53 3.09 8.02
CA VAL A 117 -22.94 2.22 7.00
C VAL A 117 -21.81 2.94 6.25
N ARG A 118 -22.04 4.18 5.84
CA ARG A 118 -21.02 5.00 5.16
C ARG A 118 -19.82 5.25 6.06
N LEU A 119 -20.04 5.49 7.37
CA LEU A 119 -18.94 5.64 8.32
C LEU A 119 -18.12 4.37 8.48
N ILE A 120 -18.75 3.19 8.55
CA ILE A 120 -18.05 1.90 8.63
C ILE A 120 -17.16 1.71 7.40
N VAL A 121 -17.68 1.96 6.21
CA VAL A 121 -16.91 1.85 4.95
C VAL A 121 -15.75 2.85 4.95
N LEU A 122 -15.97 4.09 5.37
CA LEU A 122 -14.94 5.12 5.43
C LEU A 122 -13.83 4.73 6.41
N LEU A 123 -14.17 4.26 7.61
CA LEU A 123 -13.20 3.78 8.60
C LEU A 123 -12.38 2.60 8.06
N TYR A 124 -13.03 1.68 7.36
CA TYR A 124 -12.35 0.57 6.69
C TYR A 124 -11.33 1.07 5.66
N LEU A 125 -11.71 2.02 4.80
CA LEU A 125 -10.82 2.62 3.81
C LEU A 125 -9.63 3.35 4.46
N CYS A 126 -9.87 4.09 5.55
CA CYS A 126 -8.81 4.73 6.33
C CYS A 126 -7.83 3.69 6.90
N ALA A 127 -8.34 2.59 7.44
CA ALA A 127 -7.50 1.52 7.99
C ALA A 127 -6.64 0.86 6.89
N VAL A 128 -7.25 0.54 5.73
CA VAL A 128 -6.53 -0.04 4.58
C VAL A 128 -5.44 0.91 4.07
N ALA A 129 -5.74 2.20 3.91
CA ALA A 129 -4.78 3.18 3.43
C ALA A 129 -3.65 3.42 4.43
N SER A 130 -3.93 3.44 5.75
CA SER A 130 -2.91 3.54 6.80
C SER A 130 -2.00 2.30 6.80
N GLY A 131 -2.57 1.11 6.67
CA GLY A 131 -1.82 -0.14 6.53
C GLY A 131 -0.93 -0.17 5.28
N ALA A 132 -1.37 0.43 4.18
CA ALA A 132 -0.59 0.55 2.96
C ALA A 132 0.69 1.37 3.15
N VAL A 133 0.65 2.45 3.94
CA VAL A 133 1.82 3.27 4.24
C VAL A 133 2.88 2.47 4.99
N THR A 134 2.48 1.68 5.96
CA THR A 134 3.42 0.85 6.72
C THR A 134 3.96 -0.33 5.91
N ALA A 135 3.13 -0.94 5.06
CA ALA A 135 3.50 -2.12 4.30
C ALA A 135 4.42 -1.82 3.10
N TYR A 136 4.17 -0.74 2.37
CA TYR A 136 4.91 -0.41 1.14
C TYR A 136 5.16 1.09 0.93
N GLY A 137 5.29 1.85 2.05
CA GLY A 137 5.59 3.28 2.07
C GLY A 137 6.87 3.68 1.35
N VAL A 138 7.78 2.74 1.18
CA VAL A 138 9.03 2.93 0.44
C VAL A 138 8.83 2.96 -1.09
N LEU A 139 7.73 2.38 -1.61
CA LEU A 139 7.39 2.37 -3.03
C LEU A 139 6.40 3.50 -3.35
N ARG A 140 6.92 4.69 -3.65
CA ARG A 140 6.11 5.90 -3.91
C ARG A 140 4.92 5.69 -4.86
N PRO A 141 5.07 5.03 -6.04
CA PRO A 141 3.92 4.81 -6.92
C PRO A 141 2.82 3.98 -6.26
N ALA A 142 3.19 2.91 -5.56
CA ALA A 142 2.22 2.03 -4.91
C ALA A 142 1.37 2.76 -3.87
N ILE A 143 1.98 3.66 -3.09
CA ILE A 143 1.26 4.49 -2.11
C ILE A 143 0.23 5.39 -2.76
N TYR A 144 0.62 6.16 -3.77
CA TYR A 144 -0.32 7.09 -4.41
C TYR A 144 -1.55 6.35 -4.97
N PHE A 145 -1.34 5.19 -5.57
CA PHE A 145 -2.45 4.38 -6.07
C PHE A 145 -3.28 3.75 -4.95
N SER A 146 -2.68 3.42 -3.80
CA SER A 146 -3.43 2.88 -2.65
C SER A 146 -4.39 3.90 -2.02
N LEU A 147 -4.16 5.20 -2.22
CA LEU A 147 -5.05 6.26 -1.75
C LEU A 147 -6.23 6.53 -2.69
N LEU A 148 -6.24 5.93 -3.88
CA LEU A 148 -7.29 6.13 -4.88
C LEU A 148 -8.72 5.86 -4.37
N PRO A 149 -9.01 4.81 -3.58
CA PRO A 149 -10.34 4.58 -3.02
C PRO A 149 -10.83 5.74 -2.15
N MET A 150 -9.94 6.34 -1.37
CA MET A 150 -10.26 7.50 -0.54
C MET A 150 -10.54 8.75 -1.37
N LEU A 151 -9.78 8.98 -2.44
CA LEU A 151 -10.04 10.07 -3.38
C LEU A 151 -11.40 9.93 -4.05
N LEU A 152 -11.73 8.72 -4.52
CA LEU A 152 -13.04 8.43 -5.12
C LEU A 152 -14.17 8.64 -4.11
N SER A 153 -13.97 8.23 -2.84
CA SER A 153 -14.92 8.46 -1.76
C SER A 153 -15.13 9.95 -1.47
N THR A 154 -14.05 10.73 -1.51
CA THR A 154 -14.13 12.20 -1.35
C THR A 154 -14.97 12.84 -2.46
N VAL A 155 -14.76 12.43 -3.71
CA VAL A 155 -15.56 12.90 -4.85
C VAL A 155 -17.05 12.58 -4.63
N TRP A 156 -17.35 11.34 -4.19
CA TRP A 156 -18.73 10.94 -3.90
C TRP A 156 -19.36 11.81 -2.79
N MET A 157 -18.63 12.08 -1.70
CA MET A 157 -19.10 12.94 -0.61
C MET A 157 -19.43 14.36 -1.10
N VAL A 158 -18.56 14.93 -1.94
CA VAL A 158 -18.79 16.28 -2.49
C VAL A 158 -20.02 16.31 -3.40
N MET A 159 -20.29 15.26 -4.17
CA MET A 159 -21.45 15.16 -5.05
C MET A 159 -22.80 15.13 -4.31
N ARG A 160 -22.84 14.76 -3.03
CA ARG A 160 -24.08 14.78 -2.21
C ARG A 160 -24.60 16.17 -1.92
N ASN A 161 -23.76 17.18 -2.03
CA ASN A 161 -24.10 18.61 -1.93
C ASN A 161 -24.83 19.01 -0.63
N ASP A 162 -24.50 18.36 0.49
CA ASP A 162 -24.94 18.76 1.83
C ASP A 162 -23.75 19.09 2.74
N TRP A 163 -23.98 19.90 3.75
CA TRP A 163 -22.89 20.44 4.57
C TRP A 163 -22.14 19.36 5.37
N VAL A 164 -22.83 18.32 5.84
CA VAL A 164 -22.21 17.22 6.61
C VAL A 164 -21.20 16.45 5.74
N HIS A 165 -21.60 16.10 4.50
CA HIS A 165 -20.71 15.41 3.56
C HIS A 165 -19.54 16.30 3.13
N TRP A 166 -19.73 17.61 3.00
CA TRP A 166 -18.65 18.55 2.75
C TRP A 166 -17.63 18.61 3.89
N MET A 167 -18.09 18.60 5.15
CA MET A 167 -17.21 18.55 6.31
C MET A 167 -16.41 17.24 6.35
N ILE A 168 -17.06 16.08 6.08
CA ILE A 168 -16.40 14.78 6.01
C ILE A 168 -15.38 14.78 4.86
N ALA A 169 -15.72 15.29 3.69
CA ALA A 169 -14.78 15.41 2.56
C ALA A 169 -13.55 16.25 2.94
N GLY A 170 -13.76 17.39 3.62
CA GLY A 170 -12.67 18.22 4.14
C GLY A 170 -11.76 17.46 5.11
N MET A 171 -12.33 16.69 6.05
CA MET A 171 -11.56 15.84 6.96
C MET A 171 -10.75 14.77 6.22
N ILE A 172 -11.33 14.14 5.20
CA ILE A 172 -10.63 13.16 4.36
C ILE A 172 -9.45 13.81 3.64
N VAL A 173 -9.64 15.01 3.08
CA VAL A 173 -8.56 15.75 2.40
C VAL A 173 -7.41 16.06 3.37
N VAL A 174 -7.70 16.57 4.57
CA VAL A 174 -6.68 16.81 5.60
C VAL A 174 -5.96 15.52 5.96
N TRP A 175 -6.70 14.43 6.15
CA TRP A 175 -6.13 13.12 6.44
C TRP A 175 -5.27 12.60 5.28
N LEU A 176 -5.70 12.75 4.01
CA LEU A 176 -4.91 12.37 2.82
C LEU A 176 -3.59 13.15 2.73
N LEU A 177 -3.60 14.43 3.06
CA LEU A 177 -2.39 15.24 3.12
C LEU A 177 -1.45 14.76 4.23
N ALA A 178 -1.97 14.47 5.41
CA ALA A 178 -1.20 13.96 6.53
C ALA A 178 -0.56 12.59 6.22
N ILE A 179 -1.33 11.64 5.70
CA ILE A 179 -0.86 10.28 5.38
C ILE A 179 0.16 10.30 4.23
N THR A 180 -0.04 11.16 3.22
CA THR A 180 0.91 11.35 2.12
C THR A 180 2.23 11.93 2.61
N ASN A 181 2.19 12.91 3.52
CA ASN A 181 3.39 13.48 4.12
C ASN A 181 4.12 12.45 4.99
N GLN A 182 3.39 11.66 5.77
CA GLN A 182 3.96 10.56 6.56
C GLN A 182 4.64 9.52 5.65
N ALA A 183 4.00 9.12 4.55
CA ALA A 183 4.58 8.18 3.59
C ALA A 183 5.89 8.71 2.98
N ARG A 184 5.94 10.00 2.64
CA ARG A 184 7.16 10.64 2.12
C ARG A 184 8.30 10.61 3.15
N ARG A 185 8.01 10.89 4.43
CA ARG A 185 9.00 10.84 5.51
C ARG A 185 9.50 9.42 5.72
N HIS A 186 8.62 8.42 5.78
CA HIS A 186 9.02 7.01 5.90
C HIS A 186 9.94 6.56 4.76
N GLY A 187 9.61 6.91 3.51
CA GLY A 187 10.45 6.61 2.36
C GLY A 187 11.82 7.28 2.44
N ALA A 188 11.89 8.55 2.86
CA ALA A 188 13.16 9.29 3.00
C ALA A 188 14.04 8.68 4.11
N HIS A 189 13.49 8.36 5.27
CA HIS A 189 14.23 7.71 6.35
C HIS A 189 14.75 6.33 5.96
N PHE A 190 13.95 5.56 5.20
CA PHE A 190 14.41 4.27 4.70
C PHE A 190 15.60 4.43 3.74
N ASP A 191 15.50 5.35 2.78
CA ASP A 191 16.57 5.62 1.81
C ASP A 191 17.88 6.00 2.53
N GLU A 192 17.80 6.85 3.55
CA GLU A 192 18.93 7.27 4.38
C GLU A 192 19.51 6.10 5.17
N THR A 193 18.67 5.30 5.83
CA THR A 193 19.11 4.14 6.60
C THR A 193 19.85 3.12 5.74
N VAL A 194 19.31 2.81 4.55
CA VAL A 194 19.94 1.87 3.63
C VAL A 194 21.26 2.43 3.10
N ARG A 195 21.33 3.72 2.76
CA ARG A 195 22.55 4.37 2.32
C ARG A 195 23.66 4.31 3.40
N LEU A 196 23.31 4.62 4.64
CA LEU A 196 24.27 4.55 5.77
C LEU A 196 24.74 3.12 5.99
N LEU A 197 23.87 2.13 5.86
CA LEU A 197 24.26 0.72 5.99
C LEU A 197 25.30 0.32 4.94
N TYR A 198 25.12 0.67 3.69
CA TYR A 198 26.07 0.38 2.62
C TYR A 198 27.39 1.11 2.81
N GLN A 199 27.37 2.38 3.23
CA GLN A 199 28.60 3.13 3.53
C GLN A 199 29.38 2.48 4.68
N HIS A 200 28.68 2.05 5.71
CA HIS A 200 29.30 1.36 6.84
C HIS A 200 29.94 0.03 6.43
N GLN A 201 29.27 -0.75 5.60
CA GLN A 201 29.83 -2.01 5.07
C GLN A 201 31.10 -1.75 4.23
N GLU A 202 31.08 -0.75 3.34
CA GLU A 202 32.23 -0.37 2.54
C GLU A 202 33.43 0.05 3.41
N LEU A 203 33.21 0.83 4.47
CA LEU A 203 34.25 1.21 5.41
C LEU A 203 34.84 0.01 6.14
N LEU A 204 34.02 -0.93 6.58
CA LEU A 204 34.49 -2.16 7.22
C LEU A 204 35.32 -3.03 6.27
N GLU A 205 34.96 -3.12 4.99
CA GLU A 205 35.76 -3.86 4.00
C GLU A 205 37.11 -3.20 3.76
N ARG A 206 37.13 -1.86 3.64
CA ARG A 206 38.41 -1.11 3.50
C ARG A 206 39.31 -1.35 4.68
N LEU A 207 38.82 -1.23 5.92
CA LEU A 207 39.59 -1.49 7.14
C LEU A 207 40.13 -2.93 7.21
N ARG A 208 39.34 -3.92 6.75
CA ARG A 208 39.79 -5.31 6.69
C ARG A 208 40.93 -5.50 5.67
N LEU A 209 40.85 -4.85 4.52
CA LEU A 209 41.90 -4.88 3.50
C LEU A 209 43.16 -4.23 3.99
N GLU A 210 43.11 -3.03 4.61
CA GLU A 210 44.24 -2.35 5.20
C GLU A 210 44.91 -3.20 6.27
N LYS A 211 44.15 -3.82 7.15
CA LYS A 211 44.70 -4.71 8.18
C LYS A 211 45.41 -5.94 7.60
N ARG A 212 44.88 -6.51 6.49
CA ARG A 212 45.56 -7.63 5.82
C ARG A 212 46.84 -7.23 5.10
N LEU A 213 46.94 -5.99 4.61
CA LEU A 213 48.14 -5.47 3.96
C LEU A 213 49.22 -5.07 4.97
N ALA A 214 48.86 -4.79 6.23
CA ALA A 214 49.77 -4.42 7.31
C ALA A 214 50.30 -5.62 8.13
N SER A 215 49.75 -6.81 7.92
CA SER A 215 50.17 -8.08 8.54
C SER A 215 51.09 -8.88 7.61
#